data_32743e5509508779637773067d563479
#
_entry.id   32743e5509508779637773067d563479
#
_cell.length_a   1.000
_cell.length_b   1.000
_cell.length_c   1.000
_cell.angle_alpha   90.00
_cell.angle_beta   90.00
_cell.angle_gamma   90.00
#
_symmetry.space_group_name_H-M   'P 1'
#
loop_
_entity.id
_entity.type
_entity.pdbx_description
1 polymer ?
#
loop_
_entity_poly.entity_id
_entity_poly.type
_entity_poly.pdbx_seq_one_letter_code
_entity_poly.pdbx_strand_id
1 'polypeptide(L)'
;VIDTSALLAALIAEHEHHDLARPHLGRRAAVPAIVLAETFAQLRRTFRQPAEVATAVLRPWIDDPGRILGTPADAVATVLRRAVELDLGGNVHDALIAQVCAHHGSPLITLDRRQHAVALALGADSTYLLA
;
A
#
# COMPACT_ATOMS: atom_id res chain seq x y z
N VAL A 1 3.28 -0.95 -7.90
CA VAL A 1 3.05 -1.19 -6.47
C VAL A 1 1.64 -0.80 -6.09
N ILE A 2 0.98 -1.63 -5.32
CA ILE A 2 -0.40 -1.44 -4.88
C ILE A 2 -0.41 -1.01 -3.41
N ASP A 3 -1.26 -0.03 -3.04
CA ASP A 3 -1.40 0.41 -1.65
C ASP A 3 -2.41 -0.46 -0.87
N THR A 4 -2.60 -0.14 0.40
CA THR A 4 -3.50 -0.90 1.28
C THR A 4 -4.95 -0.90 0.76
N SER A 5 -5.47 0.24 0.32
CA SER A 5 -6.86 0.34 -0.16
C SER A 5 -7.10 -0.53 -1.38
N ALA A 6 -6.20 -0.48 -2.33
CA ALA A 6 -6.32 -1.26 -3.57
C ALA A 6 -5.99 -2.74 -3.34
N LEU A 7 -5.05 -3.06 -2.44
CA LEU A 7 -4.75 -4.46 -2.10
C LEU A 7 -5.96 -5.14 -1.42
N LEU A 8 -6.59 -4.48 -0.46
CA LEU A 8 -7.80 -5.00 0.18
C LEU A 8 -8.89 -5.27 -0.85
N ALA A 9 -9.14 -4.30 -1.74
CA ALA A 9 -10.13 -4.48 -2.79
C ALA A 9 -9.79 -5.64 -3.74
N ALA A 10 -8.52 -5.80 -4.09
CA ALA A 10 -8.07 -6.88 -4.96
C ALA A 10 -8.17 -8.27 -4.32
N LEU A 11 -8.02 -8.35 -2.99
CA LEU A 11 -8.03 -9.61 -2.25
C LEU A 11 -9.42 -10.04 -1.77
N ILE A 12 -10.32 -9.10 -1.52
CA ILE A 12 -11.66 -9.36 -0.97
C ILE A 12 -12.68 -9.37 -2.10
N ALA A 13 -13.17 -10.56 -2.46
CA ALA A 13 -14.09 -10.74 -3.58
C ALA A 13 -15.40 -9.93 -3.43
N GLU A 14 -15.86 -9.71 -2.21
CA GLU A 14 -17.07 -8.98 -1.90
C GLU A 14 -16.89 -7.45 -1.85
N HIS A 15 -15.64 -6.98 -2.00
CA HIS A 15 -15.38 -5.55 -1.99
C HIS A 15 -15.99 -4.88 -3.22
N GLU A 16 -16.61 -3.70 -3.03
CA GLU A 16 -17.30 -2.99 -4.12
C GLU A 16 -16.39 -2.65 -5.32
N HIS A 17 -15.08 -2.49 -5.08
CA HIS A 17 -14.09 -2.18 -6.11
C HIS A 17 -13.19 -3.36 -6.47
N HIS A 18 -13.60 -4.59 -6.12
CA HIS A 18 -12.81 -5.79 -6.39
C HIS A 18 -12.44 -5.92 -7.88
N ASP A 19 -13.44 -5.81 -8.75
CA ASP A 19 -13.23 -5.99 -10.19
C ASP A 19 -12.34 -4.89 -10.78
N LEU A 20 -12.35 -3.70 -10.18
CA LEU A 20 -11.51 -2.59 -10.60
C LEU A 20 -10.05 -2.78 -10.16
N ALA A 21 -9.84 -3.25 -8.93
CA ALA A 21 -8.50 -3.38 -8.34
C ALA A 21 -7.80 -4.69 -8.72
N ARG A 22 -8.55 -5.78 -8.84
CA ARG A 22 -8.00 -7.12 -9.05
C ARG A 22 -7.03 -7.24 -10.24
N PRO A 23 -7.31 -6.62 -11.42
CA PRO A 23 -6.38 -6.69 -12.56
C PRO A 23 -5.02 -6.05 -12.30
N HIS A 24 -4.92 -5.14 -11.33
CA HIS A 24 -3.67 -4.45 -10.98
C HIS A 24 -2.79 -5.24 -10.02
N LEU A 25 -3.32 -6.33 -9.44
CA LEU A 25 -2.54 -7.24 -8.59
C LEU A 25 -1.90 -8.30 -9.47
N GLY A 26 -0.64 -8.10 -9.82
CA GLY A 26 0.13 -9.04 -10.62
C GLY A 26 0.37 -10.34 -9.86
N ARG A 27 0.64 -11.41 -10.60
CA ARG A 27 0.87 -12.76 -10.08
C ARG A 27 2.02 -12.84 -9.09
N ARG A 28 3.06 -11.99 -9.30
CA ARG A 28 4.24 -11.88 -8.45
C ARG A 28 4.41 -10.45 -7.96
N ALA A 29 3.30 -9.79 -7.65
CA ALA A 29 3.34 -8.41 -7.20
C ALA A 29 4.22 -8.27 -5.94
N ALA A 30 5.13 -7.32 -5.99
CA ALA A 30 5.86 -6.88 -4.81
C ALA A 30 5.03 -5.83 -4.07
N VAL A 31 4.98 -5.93 -2.74
CA VAL A 31 4.15 -5.07 -1.91
C VAL A 31 5.00 -4.50 -0.78
N PRO A 32 4.88 -3.21 -0.46
CA PRO A 32 5.60 -2.63 0.66
C PRO A 32 5.25 -3.32 1.99
N ALA A 33 6.23 -3.51 2.85
CA ALA A 33 6.04 -4.12 4.16
C ALA A 33 4.95 -3.39 4.97
N ILE A 34 4.91 -2.05 4.89
CA ILE A 34 3.89 -1.24 5.57
C ILE A 34 2.49 -1.60 5.05
N VAL A 35 2.34 -1.78 3.74
CA VAL A 35 1.04 -2.15 3.14
C VAL A 35 0.57 -3.51 3.65
N LEU A 36 1.47 -4.48 3.76
CA LEU A 36 1.10 -5.80 4.30
C LEU A 36 0.67 -5.72 5.76
N ALA A 37 1.39 -4.95 6.57
CA ALA A 37 1.04 -4.76 7.98
C ALA A 37 -0.32 -4.07 8.13
N GLU A 38 -0.58 -3.03 7.37
CA GLU A 38 -1.87 -2.34 7.38
C GLU A 38 -3.00 -3.22 6.87
N THR A 39 -2.75 -3.99 5.81
CA THR A 39 -3.73 -4.94 5.25
C THR A 39 -4.11 -5.99 6.29
N PHE A 40 -3.13 -6.57 6.97
CA PHE A 40 -3.39 -7.50 8.05
C PHE A 40 -4.24 -6.85 9.15
N ALA A 41 -3.87 -5.65 9.59
CA ALA A 41 -4.60 -4.92 10.63
C ALA A 41 -6.05 -4.65 10.21
N GLN A 42 -6.28 -4.25 8.97
CA GLN A 42 -7.63 -4.00 8.44
C GLN A 42 -8.46 -5.28 8.33
N LEU A 43 -7.86 -6.38 7.87
CA LEU A 43 -8.54 -7.68 7.83
C LEU A 43 -9.03 -8.09 9.22
N ARG A 44 -8.22 -7.86 10.26
CA ARG A 44 -8.57 -8.18 11.63
C ARG A 44 -9.63 -7.25 12.22
N ARG A 45 -9.45 -5.94 12.07
CA ARG A 45 -10.23 -4.92 12.79
C ARG A 45 -11.47 -4.48 12.03
N THR A 46 -11.36 -4.22 10.73
CA THR A 46 -12.47 -3.72 9.91
C THR A 46 -13.32 -4.87 9.38
N PHE A 47 -12.69 -5.89 8.84
CA PHE A 47 -13.38 -7.04 8.25
C PHE A 47 -13.61 -8.19 9.24
N ARG A 48 -13.13 -8.05 10.47
CA ARG A 48 -13.34 -8.98 11.60
C ARG A 48 -12.98 -10.43 11.27
N GLN A 49 -11.91 -10.62 10.48
CA GLN A 49 -11.44 -11.94 10.13
C GLN A 49 -10.54 -12.53 11.22
N PRO A 50 -10.61 -13.84 11.49
CA PRO A 50 -9.64 -14.49 12.37
C PRO A 50 -8.22 -14.35 11.84
N ALA A 51 -7.22 -14.41 12.72
CA ALA A 51 -5.81 -14.30 12.33
C ALA A 51 -5.43 -15.36 11.29
N GLU A 52 -5.98 -16.57 11.41
CA GLU A 52 -5.74 -17.66 10.46
C GLU A 52 -6.19 -17.32 9.05
N VAL A 53 -7.35 -16.66 8.92
CA VAL A 53 -7.88 -16.22 7.63
C VAL A 53 -7.04 -15.06 7.07
N ALA A 54 -6.72 -14.07 7.91
CA ALA A 54 -5.92 -12.92 7.50
C ALA A 54 -4.53 -13.35 7.01
N THR A 55 -3.87 -14.28 7.72
CA THR A 55 -2.58 -14.82 7.28
C THR A 55 -2.69 -15.66 6.02
N ALA A 56 -3.75 -16.44 5.88
CA ALA A 56 -3.97 -17.24 4.66
C ALA A 56 -4.11 -16.35 3.42
N VAL A 57 -4.80 -15.21 3.53
CA VAL A 57 -4.93 -14.23 2.44
C VAL A 57 -3.58 -13.65 2.03
N LEU A 58 -2.67 -13.44 3.00
CA LEU A 58 -1.34 -12.86 2.76
C LEU A 58 -0.26 -13.90 2.51
N ARG A 59 -0.61 -15.20 2.42
CA ARG A 59 0.32 -16.30 2.22
C ARG A 59 1.30 -16.10 1.05
N PRO A 60 0.90 -15.56 -0.11
CA PRO A 60 1.82 -15.37 -1.23
C PRO A 60 3.08 -14.57 -0.87
N TRP A 61 2.97 -13.62 0.05
CA TRP A 61 4.10 -12.79 0.51
C TRP A 61 4.80 -13.42 1.71
N ILE A 62 4.05 -14.08 2.60
CA ILE A 62 4.63 -14.79 3.76
C ILE A 62 5.57 -15.89 3.28
N ASP A 63 5.17 -16.64 2.27
CA ASP A 63 5.94 -17.77 1.74
C ASP A 63 7.05 -17.34 0.77
N ASP A 64 7.01 -16.09 0.31
CA ASP A 64 8.04 -15.52 -0.58
C ASP A 64 8.39 -14.09 -0.13
N PRO A 65 9.19 -13.95 0.94
CA PRO A 65 9.54 -12.62 1.47
C PRO A 65 10.31 -11.72 0.49
N GLY A 66 10.85 -12.28 -0.58
CA GLY A 66 11.47 -11.48 -1.65
C GLY A 66 10.49 -10.59 -2.39
N ARG A 67 9.19 -10.82 -2.23
CA ARG A 67 8.10 -9.99 -2.77
C ARG A 67 7.66 -8.88 -1.80
N ILE A 68 8.32 -8.76 -0.65
CA ILE A 68 8.04 -7.71 0.34
C ILE A 68 9.07 -6.60 0.17
N LEU A 69 8.63 -5.41 -0.15
CA LEU A 69 9.50 -4.24 -0.28
C LEU A 69 9.71 -3.61 1.09
N GLY A 70 10.96 -3.59 1.55
CA GLY A 70 11.33 -2.91 2.79
C GLY A 70 11.23 -1.39 2.65
N THR A 71 11.18 -0.70 3.78
CA THR A 71 11.25 0.76 3.82
C THR A 71 12.71 1.14 4.15
N PRO A 72 13.47 1.67 3.17
CA PRO A 72 14.84 2.08 3.45
C PRO A 72 14.91 3.19 4.51
N ALA A 73 15.95 3.19 5.33
CA ALA A 73 16.12 4.20 6.38
C ALA A 73 16.18 5.63 5.81
N ASP A 74 16.83 5.81 4.67
CA ASP A 74 16.90 7.10 4.00
C ASP A 74 15.55 7.56 3.44
N ALA A 75 14.67 6.63 3.04
CA ALA A 75 13.30 6.95 2.64
C ALA A 75 12.51 7.52 3.83
N VAL A 76 12.64 6.91 5.01
CA VAL A 76 12.02 7.43 6.24
C VAL A 76 12.52 8.84 6.55
N ALA A 77 13.85 9.04 6.51
CA ALA A 77 14.45 10.34 6.77
C ALA A 77 13.98 11.39 5.75
N THR A 78 13.88 11.04 4.47
CA THR A 78 13.41 11.93 3.41
C THR A 78 11.97 12.39 3.67
N VAL A 79 11.09 11.46 4.02
CA VAL A 79 9.69 11.78 4.34
C VAL A 79 9.62 12.72 5.55
N LEU A 80 10.34 12.39 6.63
CA LEU A 80 10.29 13.19 7.87
C LEU A 80 10.90 14.58 7.69
N ARG A 81 11.90 14.76 6.82
CA ARG A 81 12.41 16.09 6.49
C ARG A 81 11.38 16.96 5.81
N ARG A 82 10.43 16.38 5.10
CA ARG A 82 9.35 17.09 4.40
C ARG A 82 8.07 17.19 5.20
N ALA A 83 8.11 16.80 6.49
CA ALA A 83 6.91 16.71 7.33
C ALA A 83 6.16 18.04 7.47
N VAL A 84 6.89 19.15 7.62
CA VAL A 84 6.30 20.50 7.73
C VAL A 84 5.67 20.93 6.41
N GLU A 85 6.42 20.81 5.32
CA GLU A 85 5.97 21.17 3.97
C GLU A 85 4.73 20.39 3.53
N LEU A 86 4.69 19.10 3.85
CA LEU A 86 3.60 18.20 3.48
C LEU A 86 2.48 18.15 4.53
N ASP A 87 2.64 18.87 5.64
CA ASP A 87 1.70 18.85 6.78
C ASP A 87 1.40 17.41 7.23
N LEU A 88 2.45 16.63 7.45
CA LEU A 88 2.31 15.22 7.83
C LEU A 88 1.80 15.08 9.27
N GLY A 89 0.85 14.20 9.43
CA GLY A 89 0.29 13.76 10.70
C GLY A 89 -0.04 12.28 10.59
N GLY A 90 -1.29 11.93 10.77
CA GLY A 90 -1.76 10.55 10.63
C GLY A 90 -1.52 9.93 9.26
N ASN A 91 -1.25 10.73 8.23
CA ASN A 91 -0.94 10.30 6.87
C ASN A 91 0.56 10.01 6.64
N VAL A 92 1.38 9.95 7.66
CA VAL A 92 2.81 9.66 7.53
C VAL A 92 3.05 8.30 6.85
N HIS A 93 2.22 7.30 7.13
CA HIS A 93 2.33 5.99 6.49
C HIS A 93 2.06 6.06 4.99
N ASP A 94 1.11 6.88 4.56
CA ASP A 94 0.83 7.13 3.14
C ASP A 94 2.05 7.73 2.44
N ALA A 95 2.72 8.68 3.11
CA ALA A 95 3.94 9.27 2.59
C ALA A 95 5.08 8.25 2.50
N LEU A 96 5.23 7.37 3.49
CA LEU A 96 6.24 6.30 3.45
C LEU A 96 5.96 5.31 2.31
N ILE A 97 4.72 4.92 2.10
CA ILE A 97 4.33 4.04 0.98
C ILE A 97 4.72 4.70 -0.34
N ALA A 98 4.39 5.96 -0.53
CA ALA A 98 4.72 6.71 -1.73
C ALA A 98 6.24 6.81 -1.94
N GLN A 99 6.99 7.04 -0.87
CA GLN A 99 8.46 7.13 -0.95
C GLN A 99 9.09 5.78 -1.29
N VAL A 100 8.55 4.68 -0.78
CA VAL A 100 9.00 3.33 -1.16
C VAL A 100 8.77 3.10 -2.65
N CYS A 101 7.60 3.50 -3.18
CA CYS A 101 7.31 3.40 -4.62
C CYS A 101 8.32 4.21 -5.44
N ALA A 102 8.60 5.44 -5.04
CA ALA A 102 9.57 6.30 -5.72
C ALA A 102 10.97 5.70 -5.68
N HIS A 103 11.39 5.16 -4.53
CA HIS A 103 12.69 4.50 -4.36
C HIS A 103 12.87 3.32 -5.31
N HIS A 104 11.82 2.53 -5.53
CA HIS A 104 11.87 1.37 -6.42
C HIS A 104 11.50 1.70 -7.88
N GLY A 105 11.22 2.97 -8.19
CA GLY A 105 10.83 3.38 -9.54
C GLY A 105 9.53 2.77 -10.03
N SER A 106 8.62 2.42 -9.13
CA SER A 106 7.35 1.75 -9.43
C SER A 106 6.18 2.70 -9.20
N PRO A 107 5.21 2.76 -10.14
CA PRO A 107 4.02 3.57 -9.92
C PRO A 107 3.16 3.00 -8.80
N LEU A 108 2.50 3.89 -8.07
CA LEU A 108 1.55 3.52 -7.03
C LEU A 108 0.15 3.34 -7.62
N ILE A 109 -0.52 2.26 -7.27
CA ILE A 109 -1.92 2.01 -7.62
C ILE A 109 -2.75 2.16 -6.34
N THR A 110 -3.74 3.05 -6.36
CA THR A 110 -4.53 3.36 -5.16
C THR A 110 -6.01 3.63 -5.47
N LEU A 111 -6.86 3.32 -4.52
CA LEU A 111 -8.26 3.74 -4.46
C LEU A 111 -8.47 4.96 -3.55
N ASP A 112 -7.40 5.42 -2.90
CA ASP A 112 -7.46 6.51 -1.93
C ASP A 112 -6.95 7.82 -2.56
N ARG A 113 -7.84 8.82 -2.63
CA ARG A 113 -7.52 10.14 -3.20
C ARG A 113 -6.40 10.84 -2.43
N ARG A 114 -6.37 10.70 -1.10
CA ARG A 114 -5.32 11.32 -0.26
C ARG A 114 -3.96 10.68 -0.53
N GLN A 115 -3.94 9.35 -0.62
CA GLN A 115 -2.74 8.60 -0.97
C GLN A 115 -2.20 9.05 -2.32
N HIS A 116 -3.08 9.19 -3.31
CA HIS A 116 -2.71 9.67 -4.63
C HIS A 116 -2.07 11.07 -4.57
N ALA A 117 -2.71 12.00 -3.85
CA ALA A 117 -2.20 13.36 -3.71
C ALA A 117 -0.83 13.40 -3.02
N VAL A 118 -0.63 12.63 -1.96
CA VAL A 118 0.65 12.54 -1.26
C VAL A 118 1.73 11.95 -2.16
N ALA A 119 1.41 10.93 -2.95
CA ALA A 119 2.34 10.32 -3.88
C ALA A 119 2.84 11.34 -4.92
N LEU A 120 1.93 12.10 -5.53
CA LEU A 120 2.28 13.13 -6.50
C LEU A 120 3.14 14.23 -5.87
N ALA A 121 2.82 14.65 -4.65
CA ALA A 121 3.59 15.66 -3.92
C ALA A 121 5.03 15.20 -3.62
N LEU A 122 5.25 13.89 -3.48
CA LEU A 122 6.56 13.29 -3.26
C LEU A 122 7.28 12.94 -4.57
N GLY A 123 6.68 13.25 -5.72
CA GLY A 123 7.27 12.97 -7.03
C GLY A 123 7.16 11.51 -7.47
N ALA A 124 6.33 10.72 -6.83
CA ALA A 124 6.04 9.36 -7.26
C ALA A 124 4.94 9.35 -8.33
N ASP A 125 5.06 8.45 -9.31
CA ASP A 125 3.97 8.19 -10.22
C ASP A 125 2.84 7.48 -9.48
N SER A 126 1.59 7.88 -9.76
CA SER A 126 0.43 7.30 -9.08
C SER A 126 -0.77 7.22 -10.00
N THR A 127 -1.48 6.11 -9.94
CA THR A 127 -2.75 5.91 -10.63
C THR A 127 -3.86 5.80 -9.60
N TYR A 128 -4.79 6.75 -9.65
CA TYR A 128 -6.00 6.74 -8.83
C TYR A 128 -7.12 6.02 -9.59
N LEU A 129 -7.54 4.86 -9.10
CA LEU A 129 -8.44 3.98 -9.84
C LEU A 129 -9.88 4.49 -9.95
N LEU A 130 -10.30 5.43 -9.11
CA LEU A 130 -11.64 6.02 -9.11
C LEU A 130 -11.71 7.36 -9.85
N ALA A 131 -10.65 7.71 -10.56
CA ALA A 131 -10.61 8.97 -11.33
C ALA A 131 -11.59 8.97 -12.51
#